data_de54b4418156021660af969604b20443
#
_entry.id   de54b4418156021660af969604b20443
#
_cell.length_a   1.000
_cell.length_b   1.000
_cell.length_c   1.000
_cell.angle_alpha   90.00
_cell.angle_beta   90.00
_cell.angle_gamma   90.00
#
_symmetry.space_group_name_H-M   'P 1'
#
loop_
_entity.id
_entity.type
_entity.pdbx_description
1 polymer ?
#
loop_
_entity_poly.entity_id
_entity_poly.type
_entity_poly.pdbx_seq_one_letter_code
_entity_poly.pdbx_strand_id
1 'polypeptide(L)'
;MVQYIEEYKNIKTYAKKSIEDGAYIVYAYHEIKFSSINTLAPGLSKFYVITDANGNFKIVSEMKPDVEEYFKARNDDEDVLELIDMTNKRSEEAKAKDEDLMLFWNALDELAKKTDNKQEQSN
;
A
#
# COMPACT_ATOMS: atom_id res chain seq x y z
N MET A 1 1.83 15.45 1.69
CA MET A 1 0.97 14.42 1.06
C MET A 1 -0.43 14.36 1.66
N VAL A 2 -0.54 14.30 2.97
CA VAL A 2 -1.84 14.20 3.66
C VAL A 2 -2.80 15.32 3.24
N GLN A 3 -2.29 16.51 3.00
CA GLN A 3 -3.10 17.67 2.63
C GLN A 3 -3.83 17.52 1.29
N TYR A 4 -3.39 16.59 0.42
CA TYR A 4 -4.01 16.38 -0.89
C TYR A 4 -5.04 15.26 -0.88
N ILE A 5 -5.14 14.51 0.21
CA ILE A 5 -6.07 13.39 0.33
C ILE A 5 -7.29 13.84 1.11
N GLU A 6 -8.46 13.78 0.48
CA GLU A 6 -9.72 14.07 1.15
C GLU A 6 -10.24 12.88 1.93
N GLU A 7 -10.14 11.68 1.32
CA GLU A 7 -10.81 10.52 1.86
C GLU A 7 -10.25 9.23 1.27
N TYR A 8 -10.28 8.17 2.07
CA TYR A 8 -10.06 6.80 1.62
C TYR A 8 -11.41 6.11 1.53
N LYS A 9 -11.71 5.50 0.39
CA LYS A 9 -12.98 4.82 0.13
C LYS A 9 -12.77 3.37 -0.24
N ASN A 10 -13.84 2.58 -0.11
CA ASN A 10 -13.90 1.21 -0.59
C ASN A 10 -12.74 0.34 -0.07
N ILE A 11 -12.42 0.48 1.21
CA ILE A 11 -11.32 -0.24 1.85
C ILE A 11 -11.70 -1.71 2.00
N LYS A 12 -10.83 -2.60 1.52
CA LYS A 12 -10.98 -4.06 1.67
C LYS A 12 -9.65 -4.62 2.14
N THR A 13 -9.70 -5.47 3.16
CA THR A 13 -8.49 -6.07 3.71
C THR A 13 -8.43 -7.55 3.42
N TYR A 14 -7.21 -8.04 3.22
CA TYR A 14 -6.94 -9.45 3.01
C TYR A 14 -5.77 -9.84 3.90
N ALA A 15 -6.00 -10.75 4.86
CA ALA A 15 -5.01 -11.09 5.88
C ALA A 15 -4.48 -12.51 5.68
N LYS A 16 -3.17 -12.67 5.83
CA LYS A 16 -2.49 -13.96 5.82
C LYS A 16 -1.76 -14.14 7.15
N LYS A 17 -1.74 -15.36 7.67
CA LYS A 17 -1.02 -15.65 8.91
C LYS A 17 0.48 -15.53 8.69
N SER A 18 1.18 -14.96 9.66
CA SER A 18 2.64 -14.92 9.68
C SER A 18 3.20 -16.16 10.39
N ILE A 19 4.53 -16.28 10.39
CA ILE A 19 5.22 -17.37 11.13
C ILE A 19 5.22 -17.14 12.63
N GLU A 20 4.99 -15.91 13.08
CA GLU A 20 4.85 -15.61 14.52
C GLU A 20 3.40 -15.81 14.96
N ASP A 21 3.21 -16.36 16.16
CA ASP A 21 1.88 -16.54 16.74
C ASP A 21 1.18 -15.20 16.91
N GLY A 22 -0.08 -15.15 16.48
CA GLY A 22 -0.89 -13.94 16.61
C GLY A 22 -0.48 -12.80 15.69
N ALA A 23 0.38 -13.09 14.70
CA ALA A 23 0.83 -12.08 13.74
C ALA A 23 0.27 -12.36 12.36
N TYR A 24 -0.02 -11.28 11.62
CA TYR A 24 -0.66 -11.34 10.31
C TYR A 24 -0.01 -10.36 9.35
N ILE A 25 -0.02 -10.74 8.09
CA ILE A 25 0.37 -9.86 6.99
C ILE A 25 -0.93 -9.42 6.33
N VAL A 26 -1.21 -8.11 6.36
CA VAL A 26 -2.48 -7.57 5.91
C VAL A 26 -2.27 -6.72 4.67
N TYR A 27 -2.98 -7.06 3.60
CA TYR A 27 -3.04 -6.24 2.39
C TYR A 27 -4.34 -5.45 2.44
N ALA A 28 -4.24 -4.13 2.28
CA ALA A 28 -5.39 -3.24 2.31
C ALA A 28 -5.55 -2.56 0.94
N TYR A 29 -6.58 -2.98 0.20
CA TYR A 29 -6.99 -2.29 -1.01
C TYR A 29 -7.78 -1.04 -0.60
N HIS A 30 -7.52 0.06 -1.26
CA HIS A 30 -8.24 1.31 -1.00
C HIS A 30 -8.34 2.14 -2.27
N GLU A 31 -9.28 3.07 -2.28
CA GLU A 31 -9.43 4.05 -3.35
C GLU A 31 -9.32 5.42 -2.73
N ILE A 32 -8.41 6.24 -3.24
CA ILE A 32 -8.09 7.54 -2.67
C ILE A 32 -8.82 8.62 -3.44
N LYS A 33 -9.54 9.49 -2.72
CA LYS A 33 -10.11 10.71 -3.27
C LYS A 33 -9.15 11.84 -3.02
N PHE A 34 -8.54 12.36 -4.08
CA PHE A 34 -7.67 13.54 -3.98
C PHE A 34 -8.49 14.82 -4.14
N SER A 35 -8.01 15.90 -3.52
CA SER A 35 -8.66 17.22 -3.64
C SER A 35 -8.69 17.65 -5.09
N SER A 36 -9.86 18.11 -5.55
CA SER A 36 -10.09 18.62 -6.91
C SER A 36 -10.00 17.58 -8.03
N ILE A 37 -9.89 16.29 -7.70
CA ILE A 37 -9.88 15.21 -8.68
C ILE A 37 -11.05 14.28 -8.37
N ASN A 38 -11.96 14.14 -9.32
CA ASN A 38 -13.20 13.38 -9.11
C ASN A 38 -13.03 11.86 -9.18
N THR A 39 -12.06 11.39 -9.96
CA THR A 39 -11.83 9.96 -10.13
C THR A 39 -11.03 9.40 -8.95
N LEU A 40 -11.51 8.31 -8.35
CA LEU A 40 -10.82 7.64 -7.26
C LEU A 40 -9.58 6.91 -7.77
N ALA A 41 -8.50 6.99 -7.00
CA ALA A 41 -7.21 6.36 -7.33
C ALA A 41 -7.04 5.07 -6.53
N PRO A 42 -7.10 3.89 -7.18
CA PRO A 42 -6.87 2.62 -6.50
C PRO A 42 -5.43 2.46 -6.03
N GLY A 43 -5.27 1.86 -4.86
CA GLY A 43 -3.96 1.56 -4.30
C GLY A 43 -4.02 0.35 -3.39
N LEU A 44 -2.84 -0.18 -3.06
CA LEU A 44 -2.70 -1.34 -2.21
C LEU A 44 -1.61 -1.07 -1.18
N SER A 45 -1.96 -1.19 0.08
CA SER A 45 -1.01 -1.07 1.19
C SER A 45 -0.78 -2.43 1.84
N LYS A 46 0.35 -2.57 2.51
CA LYS A 46 0.73 -3.82 3.16
C LYS A 46 1.23 -3.51 4.57
N PHE A 47 0.72 -4.24 5.55
CA PHE A 47 1.03 -4.00 6.96
C PHE A 47 1.38 -5.30 7.67
N TYR A 48 2.30 -5.23 8.63
CA TYR A 48 2.54 -6.30 9.56
C TYR A 48 1.78 -6.00 10.84
N VAL A 49 0.92 -6.93 11.26
CA VAL A 49 0.01 -6.75 12.39
C VAL A 49 0.31 -7.81 13.42
N ILE A 50 0.47 -7.41 14.68
CA ILE A 50 0.66 -8.32 15.80
C ILE A 50 -0.51 -8.20 16.76
N THR A 51 -0.68 -9.24 17.58
CA THR A 51 -1.66 -9.24 18.67
C THR A 51 -0.90 -8.97 19.96
N ASP A 52 -1.29 -7.94 20.70
CA ASP A 52 -0.64 -7.60 21.95
C ASP A 52 -1.16 -8.48 23.12
N ALA A 53 -0.61 -8.27 24.31
CA ALA A 53 -0.95 -9.05 25.49
C ALA A 53 -2.43 -8.94 25.89
N ASN A 54 -3.11 -7.89 25.46
CA ASN A 54 -4.53 -7.64 25.75
C ASN A 54 -5.45 -8.17 24.65
N GLY A 55 -4.89 -8.80 23.60
CA GLY A 55 -5.66 -9.29 22.46
C GLY A 55 -5.98 -8.25 21.42
N ASN A 56 -5.38 -7.08 21.48
CA ASN A 56 -5.58 -6.02 20.51
C ASN A 56 -4.58 -6.09 19.38
N PHE A 57 -5.01 -5.71 18.18
CA PHE A 57 -4.14 -5.67 17.01
C PHE A 57 -3.33 -4.38 16.97
N LYS A 58 -2.05 -4.51 16.57
CA LYS A 58 -1.14 -3.38 16.41
C LYS A 58 -0.38 -3.51 15.10
N ILE A 59 -0.27 -2.40 14.37
CA ILE A 59 0.59 -2.33 13.18
C ILE A 59 2.00 -2.01 13.65
N VAL A 60 2.97 -2.82 13.22
CA VAL A 60 4.38 -2.62 13.57
C VAL A 60 5.23 -2.56 12.31
N SER A 61 6.31 -1.79 12.36
CA SER A 61 7.24 -1.64 11.24
C SER A 61 8.52 -2.44 11.40
N GLU A 62 8.83 -2.86 12.62
CA GLU A 62 10.05 -3.62 12.91
C GLU A 62 9.75 -5.11 12.94
N MET A 63 10.57 -5.89 12.23
CA MET A 63 10.45 -7.34 12.15
C MET A 63 11.84 -7.97 12.28
N LYS A 64 11.89 -9.17 12.88
CA LYS A 64 13.10 -9.98 12.89
C LYS A 64 13.46 -10.37 11.44
N PRO A 65 14.75 -10.66 11.15
CA PRO A 65 15.15 -10.96 9.77
C PRO A 65 14.38 -12.09 9.10
N ASP A 66 14.10 -13.17 9.82
CA ASP A 66 13.32 -14.31 9.28
C ASP A 66 11.86 -13.94 9.02
N VAL A 67 11.28 -13.11 9.89
CA VAL A 67 9.91 -12.61 9.75
C VAL A 67 9.83 -11.66 8.56
N GLU A 68 10.81 -10.77 8.42
CA GLU A 68 10.85 -9.84 7.29
C GLU A 68 10.98 -10.57 5.96
N GLU A 69 11.78 -11.61 5.90
CA GLU A 69 11.91 -12.44 4.70
C GLU A 69 10.59 -13.09 4.33
N TYR A 70 9.90 -13.66 5.32
CA TYR A 70 8.58 -14.26 5.13
C TYR A 70 7.56 -13.21 4.65
N PHE A 71 7.58 -12.03 5.26
CA PHE A 71 6.72 -10.90 4.90
C PHE A 71 6.90 -10.51 3.43
N LYS A 72 8.15 -10.36 2.99
CA LYS A 72 8.46 -10.01 1.60
C LYS A 72 8.05 -11.11 0.62
N ALA A 73 8.27 -12.36 1.00
CA ALA A 73 7.97 -13.50 0.14
C ALA A 73 6.47 -13.66 -0.18
N ARG A 74 5.59 -13.11 0.67
CA ARG A 74 4.14 -13.19 0.43
C ARG A 74 3.71 -12.46 -0.85
N ASN A 75 4.51 -11.50 -1.32
CA ASN A 75 4.21 -10.79 -2.57
C ASN A 75 4.28 -11.70 -3.80
N ASP A 76 4.93 -12.86 -3.68
CA ASP A 76 5.05 -13.82 -4.77
C ASP A 76 3.97 -14.90 -4.74
N ASP A 77 3.12 -14.91 -3.71
CA ASP A 77 2.00 -15.85 -3.62
C ASP A 77 0.98 -15.54 -4.72
N GLU A 78 0.41 -16.59 -5.30
CA GLU A 78 -0.50 -16.48 -6.44
C GLU A 78 -1.69 -15.56 -6.16
N ASP A 79 -2.32 -15.71 -4.99
CA ASP A 79 -3.46 -14.88 -4.58
C ASP A 79 -3.07 -13.42 -4.41
N VAL A 80 -1.87 -13.15 -3.91
CA VAL A 80 -1.36 -11.79 -3.74
C VAL A 80 -1.02 -11.17 -5.10
N LEU A 81 -0.41 -11.95 -6.00
CA LEU A 81 -0.12 -11.49 -7.36
C LEU A 81 -1.40 -11.10 -8.09
N GLU A 82 -2.47 -11.85 -7.93
CA GLU A 82 -3.78 -11.52 -8.51
C GLU A 82 -4.31 -10.20 -7.95
N LEU A 83 -4.16 -9.99 -6.64
CA LEU A 83 -4.59 -8.75 -5.99
C LEU A 83 -3.80 -7.54 -6.48
N ILE A 84 -2.49 -7.69 -6.62
CA ILE A 84 -1.61 -6.65 -7.14
C ILE A 84 -1.99 -6.32 -8.59
N ASP A 85 -2.18 -7.35 -9.42
CA ASP A 85 -2.54 -7.18 -10.82
C ASP A 85 -3.88 -6.46 -10.98
N MET A 86 -4.88 -6.86 -10.21
CA MET A 86 -6.20 -6.24 -10.22
C MET A 86 -6.10 -4.75 -9.83
N THR A 87 -5.33 -4.45 -8.79
CA THR A 87 -5.14 -3.07 -8.33
C THR A 87 -4.46 -2.22 -9.40
N ASN A 88 -3.40 -2.76 -10.03
CA ASN A 88 -2.68 -2.06 -11.08
C ASN A 88 -3.56 -1.78 -12.30
N LYS A 89 -4.38 -2.76 -12.70
CA LYS A 89 -5.31 -2.59 -13.82
C LYS A 89 -6.33 -1.50 -13.52
N ARG A 90 -6.90 -1.50 -12.34
CA ARG A 90 -7.86 -0.47 -11.93
C ARG A 90 -7.21 0.91 -11.88
N SER A 91 -5.96 0.98 -11.41
CA SER A 91 -5.20 2.22 -11.37
C SER A 91 -4.96 2.77 -12.78
N GLU A 92 -4.56 1.91 -13.71
CA GLU A 92 -4.33 2.31 -15.10
C GLU A 92 -5.63 2.78 -15.76
N GLU A 93 -6.74 2.09 -15.51
CA GLU A 93 -8.05 2.48 -16.04
C GLU A 93 -8.48 3.84 -15.49
N ALA A 94 -8.26 4.09 -14.19
CA ALA A 94 -8.60 5.36 -13.56
C ALA A 94 -7.79 6.50 -14.18
N LYS A 95 -6.49 6.31 -14.39
CA LYS A 95 -5.61 7.31 -15.00
C LYS A 95 -5.96 7.53 -16.47
N ALA A 96 -6.36 6.49 -17.19
CA ALA A 96 -6.70 6.58 -18.60
C ALA A 96 -7.96 7.43 -18.85
N LYS A 97 -8.89 7.45 -17.92
CA LYS A 97 -10.15 8.20 -18.07
C LYS A 97 -10.15 9.57 -17.40
N ASP A 98 -9.07 9.93 -16.71
CA ASP A 98 -8.97 11.23 -16.03
C ASP A 98 -7.54 11.77 -16.14
N GLU A 99 -7.37 12.71 -17.04
CA GLU A 99 -6.05 13.32 -17.29
C GLU A 99 -5.49 14.03 -16.07
N ASP A 100 -6.35 14.68 -15.28
CA ASP A 100 -5.93 15.36 -14.07
C ASP A 100 -5.35 14.37 -13.06
N LEU A 101 -5.97 13.20 -12.92
CA LEU A 101 -5.48 12.15 -12.06
C LEU A 101 -4.13 11.61 -12.55
N MET A 102 -4.00 11.40 -13.85
CA MET A 102 -2.75 10.92 -14.44
C MET A 102 -1.60 11.89 -14.19
N LEU A 103 -1.83 13.18 -14.42
CA LEU A 103 -0.83 14.23 -14.22
C LEU A 103 -0.44 14.34 -12.73
N PHE A 104 -1.41 14.29 -11.86
CA PHE A 104 -1.19 14.34 -10.41
C PHE A 104 -0.36 13.14 -9.95
N TRP A 105 -0.73 11.94 -10.42
CA TRP A 105 -0.03 10.71 -10.05
C TRP A 105 1.42 10.73 -10.52
N ASN A 106 1.67 11.18 -11.76
CA ASN A 106 3.02 11.30 -12.29
C ASN A 106 3.85 12.29 -11.48
N ALA A 107 3.25 13.39 -11.03
CA ALA A 107 3.93 14.36 -10.18
C ALA A 107 4.32 13.78 -8.82
N LEU A 108 3.45 12.97 -8.22
CA LEU A 108 3.75 12.28 -6.96
C LEU A 108 4.87 11.25 -7.15
N ASP A 109 4.85 10.52 -8.25
CA ASP A 109 5.88 9.52 -8.56
C ASP A 109 7.24 10.17 -8.73
N GLU A 110 7.31 11.29 -9.44
CA GLU A 110 8.55 12.05 -9.60
C GLU A 110 9.07 12.58 -8.26
N LEU A 111 8.18 13.06 -7.42
CA LEU A 111 8.55 13.55 -6.09
C LEU A 111 9.12 12.42 -5.22
N ALA A 112 8.52 11.24 -5.27
CA ALA A 112 8.99 10.07 -4.53
C ALA A 112 10.38 9.64 -5.01
N LYS A 113 10.61 9.65 -6.32
CA LYS A 113 11.92 9.31 -6.90
C LYS A 113 13.00 10.29 -6.45
N LYS A 114 12.70 11.58 -6.42
CA LYS A 114 13.63 12.61 -5.96
C LYS A 114 13.98 12.43 -4.48
N THR A 115 12.99 12.09 -3.66
CA THR A 115 13.18 11.84 -2.24
C THR A 115 14.08 10.63 -2.01
N ASP A 116 13.86 9.54 -2.74
CA ASP A 116 14.67 8.32 -2.67
C ASP A 116 16.13 8.60 -3.09
N ASN A 117 16.31 9.35 -4.18
CA ASN A 117 17.64 9.74 -4.65
C ASN A 117 18.38 10.59 -3.62
N LYS A 118 17.70 11.51 -2.96
CA LYS A 118 18.28 12.32 -1.90
C LYS A 118 18.72 11.47 -0.71
N GLN A 119 17.91 10.49 -0.33
CA GLN A 119 18.25 9.57 0.77
C GLN A 119 19.49 8.75 0.43
N GLU A 120 19.59 8.26 -0.80
CA GLU A 120 20.74 7.51 -1.27
C GLU A 120 22.02 8.38 -1.26
N GLN A 121 21.90 9.63 -1.67
CA GLN A 121 23.02 10.56 -1.71
C GLN A 121 23.52 10.98 -0.33
N SER A 122 22.64 10.99 0.67
CA SER A 122 23.00 11.40 2.03
C SER A 122 23.73 10.30 2.82
N ASN A 123 23.75 9.11 2.29
CA ASN A 123 24.48 7.99 2.88
C ASN A 123 25.88 7.87 2.31
#